data_e58ba3fd2f63ba75a8b6cad91cb87801
#
_entry.id   e58ba3fd2f63ba75a8b6cad91cb87801
#
_cell.length_a   1.000
_cell.length_b   1.000
_cell.length_c   1.000
_cell.angle_alpha   90.00
_cell.angle_beta   90.00
_cell.angle_gamma   90.00
#
_symmetry.space_group_name_H-M   'P 1'
#
loop_
_entity.id
_entity.type
_entity.pdbx_description
1 polymer ?
#
loop_
_entity_poly.entity_id
_entity_poly.type
_entity_poly.pdbx_seq_one_letter_code
_entity_poly.pdbx_strand_id
1 'polypeptide(L)'
;MKIHNRWTIAFAGVLMQLALGAVYAWSVFRAPLVKQFGWSISEVTLTFTISIFVLGIAAFFGGLWLNRKGPRVVAITGGTLYGLGVFLASFSANKLWWLYLSYGLIGGIGLGLSYIVPVAVLVKWFPDRRGLITGIAVGGFGAGALVTAPLATRLIQSIGVLNTFAWLGIAYLIVTVVASLFMQNPPEGWRPEGWTPTISQASQRSRTDYTLGEALKTWQWYALWLLLFLNTFAGISIISQEAPIFQELLGVSAITAASMVGIASIGNAFGRVFWAWVSDLITRRTTFFVMFVAQVLLFWLLPTVVAVSVMTIVAFVVLMCYGGGFGTMPAFAADYFGSKNVGPIYGLMLTAWGCASAVGPLLIAYMRQTTGSYHGALHVIAGVMAISALVPLLVSRPGGGIVDARRGQTGPSRTQPRSLGSRA
;
A
#
# COMPACT_ATOMS: atom_id res chain seq x y z
N MET A 1 24.46 21.60 4.27
CA MET A 1 22.99 21.36 4.40
C MET A 1 22.71 21.05 5.88
N LYS A 2 21.77 21.76 6.55
CA LYS A 2 21.43 21.46 7.95
C LYS A 2 20.88 20.02 8.03
N ILE A 3 21.46 19.19 8.89
CA ILE A 3 20.96 17.85 9.18
C ILE A 3 19.73 18.05 10.08
N HIS A 4 18.55 17.66 9.58
CA HIS A 4 17.35 17.71 10.41
C HIS A 4 17.35 16.55 11.43
N ASN A 5 16.70 16.78 12.56
CA ASN A 5 16.47 15.72 13.53
C ASN A 5 15.66 14.57 12.87
N ARG A 6 16.06 13.31 13.11
CA ARG A 6 15.39 12.13 12.52
C ARG A 6 13.88 12.08 12.80
N TRP A 7 13.45 12.58 13.96
CA TRP A 7 12.04 12.64 14.34
C TRP A 7 11.26 13.69 13.54
N THR A 8 11.89 14.81 13.20
CA THR A 8 11.29 15.81 12.31
C THR A 8 11.07 15.24 10.92
N ILE A 9 12.03 14.47 10.41
CA ILE A 9 11.92 13.78 9.12
C ILE A 9 10.80 12.72 9.18
N ALA A 10 10.71 11.98 10.30
CA ALA A 10 9.64 11.00 10.51
C ALA A 10 8.26 11.66 10.53
N PHE A 11 8.10 12.76 11.28
CA PHE A 11 6.84 13.52 11.32
C PHE A 11 6.45 14.05 9.93
N ALA A 12 7.37 14.67 9.20
CA ALA A 12 7.12 15.12 7.84
C ALA A 12 6.74 13.97 6.91
N GLY A 13 7.40 12.81 7.03
CA GLY A 13 7.07 11.61 6.27
C GLY A 13 5.66 11.08 6.57
N VAL A 14 5.26 11.04 7.83
CA VAL A 14 3.91 10.62 8.24
C VAL A 14 2.86 11.61 7.74
N LEU A 15 3.12 12.92 7.87
CA LEU A 15 2.21 13.98 7.37
C LEU A 15 2.02 13.89 5.86
N MET A 16 3.10 13.65 5.12
CA MET A 16 3.05 13.42 3.69
C MET A 16 2.22 12.19 3.35
N GLN A 17 2.45 11.06 4.02
CA GLN A 17 1.69 9.83 3.82
C GLN A 17 0.21 9.99 4.15
N LEU A 18 -0.13 10.76 5.21
CA LEU A 18 -1.51 11.06 5.57
C LEU A 18 -2.22 11.84 4.45
N ALA A 19 -1.55 12.85 3.87
CA ALA A 19 -2.09 13.61 2.75
C ALA A 19 -2.27 12.76 1.49
N LEU A 20 -1.31 11.88 1.17
CA LEU A 20 -1.41 10.95 0.04
C LEU A 20 -2.52 9.92 0.24
N GLY A 21 -2.70 9.44 1.48
CA GLY A 21 -3.74 8.48 1.84
C GLY A 21 -5.17 9.02 1.73
N ALA A 22 -5.33 10.33 1.52
CA ALA A 22 -6.61 10.96 1.19
C ALA A 22 -7.31 10.34 -0.04
N VAL A 23 -6.55 9.68 -0.92
CA VAL A 23 -7.12 8.93 -2.06
C VAL A 23 -8.12 7.86 -1.62
N TYR A 24 -8.01 7.33 -0.41
CA TYR A 24 -8.95 6.36 0.14
C TYR A 24 -10.31 6.98 0.55
N ALA A 25 -10.40 8.30 0.60
CA ALA A 25 -11.68 8.98 0.75
C ALA A 25 -12.48 9.10 -0.58
N TRP A 26 -12.02 8.50 -1.69
CA TRP A 26 -12.68 8.59 -2.99
C TRP A 26 -14.18 8.26 -2.96
N SER A 27 -14.57 7.31 -2.12
CA SER A 27 -15.96 6.86 -2.03
C SER A 27 -16.96 7.98 -1.70
N VAL A 28 -16.55 9.04 -0.98
CA VAL A 28 -17.42 10.18 -0.66
C VAL A 28 -17.66 11.12 -1.85
N PHE A 29 -16.79 11.08 -2.87
CA PHE A 29 -16.93 11.89 -4.09
C PHE A 29 -17.80 11.21 -5.15
N ARG A 30 -17.90 9.87 -5.13
CA ARG A 30 -18.59 9.10 -6.17
C ARG A 30 -20.05 9.52 -6.35
N ALA A 31 -20.84 9.47 -5.29
CA ALA A 31 -22.29 9.77 -5.38
C ALA A 31 -22.56 11.22 -5.82
N PRO A 32 -21.89 12.26 -5.29
CA PRO A 32 -22.02 13.64 -5.79
C PRO A 32 -21.69 13.79 -7.28
N LEU A 33 -20.61 13.15 -7.77
CA LEU A 33 -20.23 13.21 -9.19
C LEU A 33 -21.26 12.56 -10.09
N VAL A 34 -21.74 11.36 -9.74
CA VAL A 34 -22.81 10.66 -10.45
C VAL A 34 -24.07 11.51 -10.51
N LYS A 35 -24.50 12.09 -9.36
CA LYS A 35 -25.71 12.90 -9.27
C LYS A 35 -25.62 14.21 -10.06
N GLN A 36 -24.46 14.89 -9.99
CA GLN A 36 -24.29 16.22 -10.58
C GLN A 36 -24.12 16.19 -12.10
N PHE A 37 -23.39 15.16 -12.62
CA PHE A 37 -23.00 15.13 -14.03
C PHE A 37 -23.67 14.03 -14.84
N GLY A 38 -24.48 13.16 -14.20
CA GLY A 38 -25.16 12.05 -14.88
C GLY A 38 -24.23 10.92 -15.35
N TRP A 39 -22.96 10.90 -14.88
CA TRP A 39 -22.02 9.85 -15.21
C TRP A 39 -22.41 8.53 -14.54
N SER A 40 -22.09 7.41 -15.16
CA SER A 40 -22.34 6.09 -14.56
C SER A 40 -21.41 5.83 -13.35
N ILE A 41 -21.84 4.91 -12.50
CA ILE A 41 -21.04 4.49 -11.33
C ILE A 41 -19.68 3.94 -11.79
N SER A 42 -19.67 3.13 -12.85
CA SER A 42 -18.44 2.52 -13.38
C SER A 42 -17.49 3.57 -13.95
N GLU A 43 -18.00 4.56 -14.69
CA GLU A 43 -17.19 5.66 -15.23
C GLU A 43 -16.53 6.48 -14.13
N VAL A 44 -17.26 6.87 -13.09
CA VAL A 44 -16.66 7.61 -11.96
C VAL A 44 -15.66 6.75 -11.20
N THR A 45 -15.94 5.46 -11.01
CA THR A 45 -15.04 4.53 -10.33
C THR A 45 -13.74 4.32 -11.11
N LEU A 46 -13.78 4.38 -12.44
CA LEU A 46 -12.60 4.26 -13.30
C LEU A 46 -11.54 5.33 -12.99
N THR A 47 -11.94 6.53 -12.55
CA THR A 47 -10.99 7.56 -12.10
C THR A 47 -10.11 7.07 -10.94
N PHE A 48 -10.71 6.47 -9.92
CA PHE A 48 -10.00 5.90 -8.79
C PHE A 48 -9.13 4.72 -9.22
N THR A 49 -9.67 3.86 -10.06
CA THR A 49 -8.95 2.71 -10.65
C THR A 49 -7.67 3.17 -11.36
N ILE A 50 -7.76 4.18 -12.24
CA ILE A 50 -6.61 4.76 -12.95
C ILE A 50 -5.60 5.30 -11.93
N SER A 51 -6.05 6.05 -10.92
CA SER A 51 -5.18 6.66 -9.93
C SER A 51 -4.33 5.63 -9.17
N ILE A 52 -4.95 4.55 -8.68
CA ILE A 52 -4.23 3.50 -7.92
C ILE A 52 -3.40 2.60 -8.84
N PHE A 53 -3.88 2.31 -10.06
CA PHE A 53 -3.11 1.54 -11.03
C PHE A 53 -1.81 2.27 -11.41
N VAL A 54 -1.92 3.55 -11.73
CA VAL A 54 -0.79 4.40 -12.06
C VAL A 54 0.14 4.60 -10.85
N LEU A 55 -0.41 4.73 -9.64
CA LEU A 55 0.39 4.78 -8.40
C LEU A 55 1.32 3.56 -8.31
N GLY A 56 0.81 2.34 -8.50
CA GLY A 56 1.62 1.12 -8.42
C GLY A 56 2.81 1.13 -9.39
N ILE A 57 2.60 1.57 -10.62
CA ILE A 57 3.64 1.69 -11.64
C ILE A 57 4.61 2.84 -11.31
N ALA A 58 4.08 4.02 -10.96
CA ALA A 58 4.89 5.20 -10.66
C ALA A 58 5.75 5.02 -9.40
N ALA A 59 5.30 4.26 -8.41
CA ALA A 59 6.09 3.93 -7.22
C ALA A 59 7.35 3.12 -7.56
N PHE A 60 7.26 2.19 -8.51
CA PHE A 60 8.42 1.44 -8.99
C PHE A 60 9.46 2.36 -9.65
N PHE A 61 9.02 3.18 -10.60
CA PHE A 61 9.91 4.14 -11.27
C PHE A 61 10.43 5.22 -10.31
N GLY A 62 9.59 5.66 -9.36
CA GLY A 62 9.96 6.58 -8.28
C GLY A 62 11.09 6.04 -7.42
N GLY A 63 11.07 4.75 -7.08
CA GLY A 63 12.14 4.08 -6.36
C GLY A 63 13.47 4.06 -7.13
N LEU A 64 13.44 3.84 -8.44
CA LEU A 64 14.62 3.92 -9.31
C LEU A 64 15.15 5.36 -9.39
N TRP A 65 14.28 6.33 -9.53
CA TRP A 65 14.64 7.76 -9.62
C TRP A 65 15.21 8.29 -8.31
N LEU A 66 14.64 7.86 -7.16
CA LEU A 66 15.10 8.21 -5.82
C LEU A 66 16.58 7.86 -5.60
N ASN A 67 17.03 6.71 -6.10
CA ASN A 67 18.42 6.29 -5.99
C ASN A 67 19.37 7.17 -6.82
N ARG A 68 18.90 7.80 -7.91
CA ARG A 68 19.71 8.62 -8.81
C ARG A 68 19.75 10.09 -8.43
N LYS A 69 18.60 10.67 -8.05
CA LYS A 69 18.42 12.12 -7.83
C LYS A 69 18.16 12.49 -6.37
N GLY A 70 18.05 11.50 -5.50
CA GLY A 70 17.78 11.70 -4.07
C GLY A 70 16.29 11.91 -3.73
N PRO A 71 15.95 11.78 -2.44
CA PRO A 71 14.57 11.72 -1.99
C PRO A 71 13.80 13.03 -2.15
N ARG A 72 14.44 14.17 -1.90
CA ARG A 72 13.78 15.48 -1.94
C ARG A 72 13.22 15.83 -3.31
N VAL A 73 14.00 15.60 -4.38
CA VAL A 73 13.57 15.89 -5.76
C VAL A 73 12.35 15.06 -6.13
N VAL A 74 12.40 13.76 -5.87
CA VAL A 74 11.29 12.85 -6.18
C VAL A 74 10.04 13.20 -5.37
N ALA A 75 10.21 13.52 -4.07
CA ALA A 75 9.10 13.89 -3.20
C ALA A 75 8.43 15.20 -3.63
N ILE A 76 9.22 16.25 -3.97
CA ILE A 76 8.68 17.54 -4.44
C ILE A 76 7.93 17.33 -5.75
N THR A 77 8.54 16.65 -6.73
CA THR A 77 7.88 16.38 -8.02
C THR A 77 6.59 15.59 -7.82
N GLY A 78 6.64 14.52 -7.05
CA GLY A 78 5.46 13.70 -6.78
C GLY A 78 4.37 14.45 -6.03
N GLY A 79 4.72 15.20 -4.96
CA GLY A 79 3.78 16.00 -4.19
C GLY A 79 3.13 17.12 -5.02
N THR A 80 3.92 17.76 -5.89
CA THR A 80 3.41 18.77 -6.83
C THR A 80 2.42 18.16 -7.83
N LEU A 81 2.77 17.02 -8.46
CA LEU A 81 1.88 16.34 -9.39
C LEU A 81 0.60 15.86 -8.72
N TYR A 82 0.69 15.33 -7.49
CA TYR A 82 -0.50 14.90 -6.74
C TYR A 82 -1.44 16.07 -6.45
N GLY A 83 -0.93 17.13 -5.82
CA GLY A 83 -1.73 18.31 -5.48
C GLY A 83 -2.32 18.99 -6.71
N LEU A 84 -1.52 19.16 -7.79
CA LEU A 84 -1.99 19.69 -9.07
C LEU A 84 -3.03 18.78 -9.72
N GLY A 85 -2.84 17.45 -9.70
CA GLY A 85 -3.80 16.50 -10.26
C GLY A 85 -5.18 16.62 -9.60
N VAL A 86 -5.20 16.71 -8.27
CA VAL A 86 -6.45 16.94 -7.50
C VAL A 86 -7.03 18.32 -7.77
N PHE A 87 -6.21 19.37 -7.80
CA PHE A 87 -6.66 20.74 -8.12
C PHE A 87 -7.26 20.81 -9.53
N LEU A 88 -6.60 20.26 -10.53
CA LEU A 88 -7.06 20.26 -11.92
C LEU A 88 -8.37 19.48 -12.11
N ALA A 89 -8.68 18.52 -11.23
CA ALA A 89 -9.96 17.84 -11.24
C ALA A 89 -11.14 18.78 -11.01
N SER A 90 -10.94 19.95 -10.41
CA SER A 90 -11.97 20.99 -10.26
C SER A 90 -12.51 21.53 -11.60
N PHE A 91 -11.77 21.37 -12.69
CA PHE A 91 -12.16 21.80 -14.04
C PHE A 91 -12.84 20.69 -14.85
N SER A 92 -13.25 19.59 -14.23
CA SER A 92 -13.83 18.44 -14.91
C SER A 92 -15.34 18.59 -15.24
N ALA A 93 -15.92 19.78 -15.05
CA ALA A 93 -17.35 20.00 -15.37
C ALA A 93 -17.72 19.43 -16.74
N ASN A 94 -18.63 18.44 -16.77
CA ASN A 94 -19.08 17.74 -17.98
C ASN A 94 -17.98 17.10 -18.86
N LYS A 95 -16.75 16.96 -18.34
CA LYS A 95 -15.59 16.42 -19.05
C LYS A 95 -14.98 15.27 -18.26
N LEU A 96 -15.60 14.11 -18.30
CA LEU A 96 -15.15 12.91 -17.58
C LEU A 96 -13.69 12.53 -17.91
N TRP A 97 -13.30 12.62 -19.21
CA TRP A 97 -11.92 12.36 -19.63
C TRP A 97 -10.90 13.27 -18.95
N TRP A 98 -11.28 14.51 -18.58
CA TRP A 98 -10.43 15.43 -17.85
C TRP A 98 -10.22 14.98 -16.41
N LEU A 99 -11.26 14.42 -15.78
CA LEU A 99 -11.15 13.82 -14.45
C LEU A 99 -10.20 12.61 -14.45
N TYR A 100 -10.25 11.78 -15.51
CA TYR A 100 -9.30 10.67 -15.70
C TYR A 100 -7.87 11.15 -15.86
N LEU A 101 -7.65 12.20 -16.66
CA LEU A 101 -6.33 12.77 -16.89
C LEU A 101 -5.79 13.45 -15.63
N SER A 102 -6.58 14.30 -14.98
CA SER A 102 -6.13 15.11 -13.85
C SER A 102 -5.98 14.29 -12.57
N TYR A 103 -7.07 13.81 -12.01
CA TYR A 103 -7.07 13.03 -10.77
C TYR A 103 -6.46 11.64 -10.98
N GLY A 104 -6.89 10.96 -12.05
CA GLY A 104 -6.48 9.58 -12.34
C GLY A 104 -5.00 9.49 -12.71
N LEU A 105 -4.59 10.09 -13.82
CA LEU A 105 -3.23 9.93 -14.35
C LEU A 105 -2.22 10.84 -13.64
N ILE A 106 -2.42 12.16 -13.69
CA ILE A 106 -1.45 13.11 -13.10
C ILE A 106 -1.38 12.92 -11.59
N GLY A 107 -2.53 12.85 -10.91
CA GLY A 107 -2.62 12.57 -9.48
C GLY A 107 -2.02 11.21 -9.11
N GLY A 108 -2.30 10.17 -9.89
CA GLY A 108 -1.76 8.82 -9.69
C GLY A 108 -0.24 8.74 -9.83
N ILE A 109 0.35 9.43 -10.83
CA ILE A 109 1.83 9.55 -10.95
C ILE A 109 2.38 10.24 -9.71
N GLY A 110 1.78 11.35 -9.31
CA GLY A 110 2.19 12.10 -8.12
C GLY A 110 2.13 11.27 -6.84
N LEU A 111 1.04 10.50 -6.66
CA LEU A 111 0.87 9.56 -5.54
C LEU A 111 2.00 8.54 -5.51
N GLY A 112 2.28 7.86 -6.62
CA GLY A 112 3.29 6.80 -6.66
C GLY A 112 4.70 7.30 -6.41
N LEU A 113 5.10 8.41 -7.05
CA LEU A 113 6.41 9.04 -6.83
C LEU A 113 6.59 9.46 -5.36
N SER A 114 5.55 10.02 -4.75
CA SER A 114 5.60 10.51 -3.37
C SER A 114 5.55 9.38 -2.35
N TYR A 115 4.77 8.34 -2.59
CA TYR A 115 4.53 7.23 -1.65
C TYR A 115 5.82 6.52 -1.23
N ILE A 116 6.71 6.25 -2.18
CA ILE A 116 7.93 5.47 -1.92
C ILE A 116 8.96 6.23 -1.09
N VAL A 117 8.94 7.58 -1.12
CA VAL A 117 10.01 8.41 -0.53
C VAL A 117 10.08 8.31 0.99
N PRO A 118 9.00 8.57 1.78
CA PRO A 118 9.07 8.45 3.23
C PRO A 118 9.47 7.06 3.69
N VAL A 119 8.96 6.01 3.02
CA VAL A 119 9.30 4.62 3.35
C VAL A 119 10.80 4.37 3.18
N ALA A 120 11.37 4.75 2.04
CA ALA A 120 12.79 4.55 1.74
C ALA A 120 13.72 5.39 2.62
N VAL A 121 13.32 6.60 2.98
CA VAL A 121 14.10 7.53 3.81
C VAL A 121 14.10 7.10 5.27
N LEU A 122 12.93 6.80 5.83
CA LEU A 122 12.79 6.52 7.26
C LEU A 122 13.47 5.21 7.68
N VAL A 123 13.47 4.19 6.83
CA VAL A 123 14.23 2.95 7.07
C VAL A 123 15.72 3.21 7.25
N LYS A 124 16.28 4.23 6.58
CA LYS A 124 17.69 4.61 6.68
C LYS A 124 17.99 5.42 7.96
N TRP A 125 17.05 6.28 8.37
CA TRP A 125 17.18 7.08 9.58
C TRP A 125 16.93 6.32 10.89
N PHE A 126 16.19 5.19 10.83
CA PHE A 126 15.84 4.39 12.00
C PHE A 126 16.28 2.93 11.86
N PRO A 127 17.59 2.67 11.73
CA PRO A 127 18.12 1.31 11.66
C PRO A 127 17.86 0.52 12.96
N ASP A 128 17.67 1.25 14.08
CA ASP A 128 17.33 0.76 15.40
C ASP A 128 15.87 0.30 15.54
N ARG A 129 14.94 0.86 14.73
CA ARG A 129 13.49 0.64 14.84
C ARG A 129 12.82 0.52 13.48
N ARG A 130 13.44 -0.18 12.52
CA ARG A 130 12.99 -0.27 11.10
C ARG A 130 11.53 -0.70 10.95
N GLY A 131 11.11 -1.77 11.63
CA GLY A 131 9.75 -2.27 11.54
C GLY A 131 8.73 -1.26 12.04
N LEU A 132 8.96 -0.70 13.23
CA LEU A 132 8.06 0.29 13.84
C LEU A 132 7.91 1.54 12.95
N ILE A 133 9.03 2.12 12.51
CA ILE A 133 8.98 3.37 11.74
C ILE A 133 8.37 3.18 10.35
N THR A 134 8.63 2.03 9.72
CA THR A 134 7.99 1.68 8.45
C THR A 134 6.49 1.51 8.63
N GLY A 135 6.07 0.80 9.68
CA GLY A 135 4.66 0.63 10.04
C GLY A 135 3.97 1.97 10.29
N ILE A 136 4.59 2.88 11.04
CA ILE A 136 4.05 4.22 11.30
C ILE A 136 3.95 5.04 10.00
N ALA A 137 5.00 5.05 9.18
CA ALA A 137 5.00 5.79 7.92
C ALA A 137 3.91 5.30 6.98
N VAL A 138 3.86 3.99 6.73
CA VAL A 138 2.85 3.39 5.84
C VAL A 138 1.46 3.43 6.47
N GLY A 139 1.37 3.38 7.81
CA GLY A 139 0.16 3.57 8.58
C GLY A 139 -0.48 4.95 8.35
N GLY A 140 0.34 6.00 8.22
CA GLY A 140 -0.13 7.34 7.86
C GLY A 140 -0.95 7.35 6.57
N PHE A 141 -0.50 6.65 5.52
CA PHE A 141 -1.26 6.50 4.28
C PHE A 141 -2.59 5.75 4.51
N GLY A 142 -2.57 4.70 5.33
CA GLY A 142 -3.80 3.97 5.69
C GLY A 142 -4.85 4.83 6.40
N ALA A 143 -4.40 5.79 7.24
CA ALA A 143 -5.26 6.68 8.00
C ALA A 143 -5.75 7.92 7.22
N GLY A 144 -5.36 8.10 5.96
CA GLY A 144 -5.63 9.34 5.20
C GLY A 144 -7.10 9.72 5.08
N ALA A 145 -7.99 8.73 4.97
CA ALA A 145 -9.42 8.98 4.88
C ALA A 145 -10.04 9.42 6.21
N LEU A 146 -9.39 9.21 7.36
CA LEU A 146 -9.91 9.62 8.68
C LEU A 146 -10.21 11.12 8.72
N VAL A 147 -9.31 11.93 8.20
CA VAL A 147 -9.48 13.39 8.14
C VAL A 147 -10.21 13.80 6.88
N THR A 148 -9.82 13.21 5.74
CA THR A 148 -10.30 13.66 4.42
C THR A 148 -11.76 13.33 4.18
N ALA A 149 -12.28 12.15 4.59
CA ALA A 149 -13.65 11.78 4.25
C ALA A 149 -14.69 12.69 4.93
N PRO A 150 -14.64 12.96 6.25
CA PRO A 150 -15.56 13.89 6.88
C PRO A 150 -15.41 15.34 6.37
N LEU A 151 -14.16 15.79 6.17
CA LEU A 151 -13.89 17.15 5.68
C LEU A 151 -14.42 17.33 4.26
N ALA A 152 -14.11 16.41 3.34
CA ALA A 152 -14.57 16.46 1.97
C ALA A 152 -16.09 16.43 1.87
N THR A 153 -16.76 15.59 2.67
CA THR A 153 -18.23 15.52 2.67
C THR A 153 -18.86 16.86 3.07
N ARG A 154 -18.33 17.53 4.12
CA ARG A 154 -18.82 18.85 4.54
C ARG A 154 -18.55 19.91 3.47
N LEU A 155 -17.37 19.92 2.85
CA LEU A 155 -17.04 20.84 1.76
C LEU A 155 -17.94 20.60 0.55
N ILE A 156 -18.16 19.35 0.15
CA ILE A 156 -19.06 19.01 -0.97
C ILE A 156 -20.47 19.56 -0.72
N GLN A 157 -20.99 19.45 0.51
CA GLN A 157 -22.31 19.98 0.86
C GLN A 157 -22.38 21.52 0.87
N SER A 158 -21.29 22.19 1.23
CA SER A 158 -21.27 23.65 1.35
C SER A 158 -20.89 24.39 0.06
N ILE A 159 -19.91 23.87 -0.70
CA ILE A 159 -19.33 24.55 -1.87
C ILE A 159 -19.36 23.71 -3.15
N GLY A 160 -19.88 22.48 -3.09
CA GLY A 160 -19.96 21.55 -4.24
C GLY A 160 -18.67 20.77 -4.49
N VAL A 161 -18.80 19.68 -5.27
CA VAL A 161 -17.72 18.68 -5.46
C VAL A 161 -16.51 19.25 -6.19
N LEU A 162 -16.70 20.10 -7.19
CA LEU A 162 -15.60 20.67 -7.98
C LEU A 162 -14.75 21.64 -7.17
N ASN A 163 -15.39 22.55 -6.41
CA ASN A 163 -14.68 23.48 -5.53
C ASN A 163 -13.97 22.72 -4.40
N THR A 164 -14.53 21.59 -3.95
CA THR A 164 -13.86 20.71 -2.97
C THR A 164 -12.56 20.15 -3.52
N PHE A 165 -12.51 19.72 -4.79
CA PHE A 165 -11.25 19.30 -5.42
C PHE A 165 -10.24 20.46 -5.47
N ALA A 166 -10.66 21.68 -5.78
CA ALA A 166 -9.77 22.82 -5.81
C ALA A 166 -9.12 23.08 -4.43
N TRP A 167 -9.92 23.16 -3.38
CA TRP A 167 -9.41 23.41 -2.02
C TRP A 167 -8.53 22.28 -1.49
N LEU A 168 -8.95 21.03 -1.66
CA LEU A 168 -8.16 19.88 -1.25
C LEU A 168 -6.87 19.76 -2.06
N GLY A 169 -6.92 20.02 -3.38
CA GLY A 169 -5.74 20.02 -4.23
C GLY A 169 -4.68 21.02 -3.78
N ILE A 170 -5.08 22.25 -3.44
CA ILE A 170 -4.18 23.28 -2.88
C ILE A 170 -3.62 22.82 -1.53
N ALA A 171 -4.47 22.31 -0.64
CA ALA A 171 -4.04 21.82 0.66
C ALA A 171 -3.02 20.68 0.55
N TYR A 172 -3.28 19.69 -0.32
CA TYR A 172 -2.35 18.58 -0.55
C TYR A 172 -1.05 19.05 -1.20
N LEU A 173 -1.10 19.99 -2.16
CA LEU A 173 0.08 20.60 -2.75
C LEU A 173 0.98 21.22 -1.67
N ILE A 174 0.40 22.06 -0.81
CA ILE A 174 1.14 22.72 0.26
C ILE A 174 1.73 21.70 1.23
N VAL A 175 0.90 20.79 1.75
CA VAL A 175 1.34 19.81 2.76
C VAL A 175 2.43 18.89 2.22
N THR A 176 2.25 18.34 1.01
CA THR A 176 3.20 17.38 0.43
C THR A 176 4.50 18.07 0.02
N VAL A 177 4.46 19.27 -0.56
CA VAL A 177 5.68 20.01 -0.94
C VAL A 177 6.43 20.46 0.31
N VAL A 178 5.76 21.02 1.31
CA VAL A 178 6.43 21.42 2.57
C VAL A 178 7.06 20.21 3.26
N ALA A 179 6.33 19.09 3.38
CA ALA A 179 6.89 17.86 3.95
C ALA A 179 8.09 17.33 3.15
N SER A 180 8.05 17.46 1.82
CA SER A 180 9.13 17.03 0.93
C SER A 180 10.45 17.78 1.16
N LEU A 181 10.42 19.01 1.65
CA LEU A 181 11.64 19.77 1.96
C LEU A 181 12.48 19.11 3.05
N PHE A 182 11.86 18.33 3.93
CA PHE A 182 12.51 17.59 5.00
C PHE A 182 13.02 16.20 4.56
N MET A 183 12.63 15.71 3.37
CA MET A 183 13.03 14.39 2.89
C MET A 183 14.50 14.41 2.46
N GLN A 184 15.36 13.82 3.29
CA GLN A 184 16.80 13.68 3.05
C GLN A 184 17.32 12.33 3.54
N ASN A 185 18.32 11.77 2.87
CA ASN A 185 19.03 10.60 3.38
C ASN A 185 19.93 11.00 4.54
N PRO A 186 20.19 10.08 5.50
CA PRO A 186 21.24 10.29 6.49
C PRO A 186 22.61 10.38 5.80
N PRO A 187 23.61 11.07 6.42
CA PRO A 187 24.99 11.06 5.96
C PRO A 187 25.56 9.63 5.90
N GLU A 188 26.59 9.41 5.08
CA GLU A 188 27.30 8.14 5.05
C GLU A 188 27.87 7.81 6.43
N GLY A 189 27.68 6.55 6.85
CA GLY A 189 28.14 6.10 8.16
C GLY A 189 27.30 6.55 9.35
N TRP A 190 26.23 7.32 9.14
CA TRP A 190 25.38 7.78 10.23
C TRP A 190 24.74 6.60 10.99
N ARG A 191 24.78 6.69 12.33
CA ARG A 191 24.12 5.74 13.24
C ARG A 191 23.50 6.50 14.41
N PRO A 192 22.38 5.99 14.99
CA PRO A 192 21.86 6.54 16.24
C PRO A 192 22.87 6.37 17.38
N GLU A 193 22.93 7.35 18.28
CA GLU A 193 23.81 7.28 19.48
C GLU A 193 23.48 6.02 20.30
N GLY A 194 24.52 5.32 20.74
CA GLY A 194 24.41 4.13 21.58
C GLY A 194 23.88 2.87 20.88
N TRP A 195 23.61 2.91 19.55
CA TRP A 195 23.11 1.75 18.84
C TRP A 195 24.24 0.95 18.16
N THR A 196 24.31 -0.33 18.49
CA THR A 196 25.14 -1.32 17.80
C THR A 196 24.23 -2.42 17.24
N PRO A 197 24.48 -2.94 16.01
CA PRO A 197 23.69 -4.03 15.46
C PRO A 197 23.74 -5.26 16.37
N THR A 198 22.59 -5.82 16.72
CA THR A 198 22.55 -7.08 17.49
C THR A 198 23.03 -8.26 16.63
N ILE A 199 23.58 -9.29 17.30
CA ILE A 199 24.08 -10.52 16.65
C ILE A 199 23.00 -11.17 15.77
N SER A 200 21.71 -11.11 16.17
CA SER A 200 20.58 -11.60 15.37
C SER A 200 20.38 -10.78 14.08
N GLN A 201 20.61 -9.47 14.11
CA GLN A 201 20.54 -8.62 12.92
C GLN A 201 21.76 -8.85 12.00
N ALA A 202 22.90 -9.27 12.55
CA ALA A 202 24.08 -9.64 11.79
C ALA A 202 23.95 -11.06 11.19
N SER A 203 23.34 -12.00 11.90
CA SER A 203 23.15 -13.39 11.47
C SER A 203 22.02 -13.59 10.45
N GLN A 204 21.03 -12.69 10.40
CA GLN A 204 20.03 -12.68 9.33
C GLN A 204 20.60 -12.36 7.95
N ARG A 205 21.87 -11.87 7.88
CA ARG A 205 22.60 -11.64 6.63
C ARG A 205 23.16 -12.90 5.97
N SER A 206 22.97 -14.08 6.52
CA SER A 206 23.72 -15.28 6.11
C SER A 206 22.94 -16.30 5.28
N ARG A 207 21.72 -15.99 4.79
CA ARG A 207 21.00 -16.88 3.86
C ARG A 207 20.92 -16.25 2.48
N THR A 208 20.94 -17.08 1.45
CA THR A 208 21.01 -16.77 0.03
C THR A 208 20.18 -15.54 -0.35
N ASP A 209 20.83 -14.43 -0.67
CA ASP A 209 20.18 -13.22 -1.14
C ASP A 209 19.96 -13.34 -2.65
N TYR A 210 18.70 -13.41 -3.07
CA TYR A 210 18.31 -13.39 -4.48
C TYR A 210 18.43 -11.97 -5.05
N THR A 211 18.86 -11.85 -6.28
CA THR A 211 18.65 -10.65 -7.10
C THR A 211 17.19 -10.61 -7.57
N LEU A 212 16.71 -9.45 -8.05
CA LEU A 212 15.37 -9.34 -8.64
C LEU A 212 15.19 -10.34 -9.81
N GLY A 213 16.20 -10.46 -10.69
CA GLY A 213 16.15 -11.39 -11.83
C GLY A 213 16.10 -12.86 -11.42
N GLU A 214 16.77 -13.25 -10.34
CA GLU A 214 16.69 -14.59 -9.77
C GLU A 214 15.34 -14.85 -9.09
N ALA A 215 14.82 -13.89 -8.34
CA ALA A 215 13.50 -13.99 -7.70
C ALA A 215 12.41 -14.19 -8.75
N LEU A 216 12.44 -13.46 -9.86
CA LEU A 216 11.48 -13.57 -10.97
C LEU A 216 11.53 -14.92 -11.71
N LYS A 217 12.58 -15.71 -11.54
CA LYS A 217 12.66 -17.08 -12.08
C LYS A 217 12.01 -18.12 -11.16
N THR A 218 11.54 -17.72 -9.98
CA THR A 218 10.90 -18.60 -9.00
C THR A 218 9.38 -18.43 -9.03
N TRP A 219 8.64 -19.54 -8.95
CA TRP A 219 7.17 -19.48 -8.85
C TRP A 219 6.70 -18.81 -7.55
N GLN A 220 7.52 -18.83 -6.51
CA GLN A 220 7.25 -18.23 -5.22
C GLN A 220 7.08 -16.71 -5.31
N TRP A 221 7.82 -16.05 -6.19
CA TRP A 221 7.63 -14.61 -6.38
C TRP A 221 6.23 -14.30 -6.91
N TYR A 222 5.76 -15.05 -7.89
CA TYR A 222 4.42 -14.91 -8.46
C TYR A 222 3.34 -15.29 -7.45
N ALA A 223 3.59 -16.29 -6.61
CA ALA A 223 2.66 -16.65 -5.54
C ALA A 223 2.53 -15.54 -4.48
N LEU A 224 3.63 -14.90 -4.06
CA LEU A 224 3.57 -13.76 -3.15
C LEU A 224 2.91 -12.54 -3.81
N TRP A 225 3.19 -12.29 -5.08
CA TRP A 225 2.49 -11.28 -5.85
C TRP A 225 0.97 -11.54 -5.89
N LEU A 226 0.58 -12.78 -6.15
CA LEU A 226 -0.83 -13.19 -6.17
C LEU A 226 -1.47 -13.04 -4.78
N LEU A 227 -0.79 -13.40 -3.70
CA LEU A 227 -1.28 -13.20 -2.33
C LEU A 227 -1.54 -11.71 -2.06
N LEU A 228 -0.63 -10.84 -2.46
CA LEU A 228 -0.81 -9.40 -2.30
C LEU A 228 -1.96 -8.90 -3.20
N PHE A 229 -2.05 -9.36 -4.43
CA PHE A 229 -3.14 -9.03 -5.35
C PHE A 229 -4.50 -9.39 -4.76
N LEU A 230 -4.67 -10.62 -4.29
CA LEU A 230 -5.94 -11.13 -3.75
C LEU A 230 -6.35 -10.39 -2.45
N ASN A 231 -5.38 -10.17 -1.55
CA ASN A 231 -5.64 -9.39 -0.33
C ASN A 231 -6.04 -7.93 -0.66
N THR A 232 -5.36 -7.35 -1.63
CA THR A 232 -5.63 -5.98 -2.06
C THR A 232 -6.95 -5.88 -2.81
N PHE A 233 -7.29 -6.86 -3.65
CA PHE A 233 -8.54 -6.93 -4.41
C PHE A 233 -9.76 -6.78 -3.50
N ALA A 234 -9.83 -7.51 -2.40
CA ALA A 234 -10.96 -7.44 -1.48
C ALA A 234 -11.10 -6.05 -0.86
N GLY A 235 -10.03 -5.52 -0.26
CA GLY A 235 -10.09 -4.23 0.44
C GLY A 235 -10.27 -3.04 -0.48
N ILE A 236 -9.58 -3.00 -1.64
CA ILE A 236 -9.68 -1.86 -2.56
C ILE A 236 -11.06 -1.79 -3.25
N SER A 237 -11.74 -2.94 -3.42
CA SER A 237 -13.12 -2.99 -3.90
C SER A 237 -14.06 -2.25 -2.96
N ILE A 238 -13.96 -2.51 -1.66
CA ILE A 238 -14.75 -1.81 -0.64
C ILE A 238 -14.36 -0.34 -0.58
N ILE A 239 -13.10 0.01 -0.44
CA ILE A 239 -12.63 1.39 -0.32
C ILE A 239 -13.22 2.29 -1.42
N SER A 240 -13.33 1.79 -2.64
CA SER A 240 -13.86 2.54 -3.78
C SER A 240 -15.34 2.89 -3.68
N GLN A 241 -16.11 2.12 -2.89
CA GLN A 241 -17.57 2.19 -2.80
C GLN A 241 -18.06 2.32 -1.34
N GLU A 242 -17.19 2.50 -0.37
CA GLU A 242 -17.47 2.32 1.05
C GLU A 242 -18.59 3.26 1.54
N ALA A 243 -18.50 4.56 1.27
CA ALA A 243 -19.52 5.50 1.67
C ALA A 243 -20.90 5.21 1.02
N PRO A 244 -21.01 4.96 -0.29
CA PRO A 244 -22.27 4.52 -0.91
C PRO A 244 -22.82 3.21 -0.34
N ILE A 245 -21.97 2.23 -0.03
CA ILE A 245 -22.41 0.97 0.59
C ILE A 245 -23.09 1.26 1.95
N PHE A 246 -22.47 2.09 2.78
CA PHE A 246 -23.06 2.45 4.08
C PHE A 246 -24.36 3.21 3.93
N GLN A 247 -24.45 4.15 2.99
CA GLN A 247 -25.67 4.89 2.74
C GLN A 247 -26.82 3.98 2.25
N GLU A 248 -26.53 3.04 1.35
CA GLU A 248 -27.56 2.17 0.76
C GLU A 248 -27.99 1.05 1.70
N LEU A 249 -27.06 0.40 2.40
CA LEU A 249 -27.39 -0.72 3.30
C LEU A 249 -28.00 -0.28 4.63
N LEU A 250 -27.61 0.90 5.14
CA LEU A 250 -28.03 1.37 6.46
C LEU A 250 -28.97 2.57 6.42
N GLY A 251 -29.17 3.20 5.25
CA GLY A 251 -29.98 4.43 5.15
C GLY A 251 -29.37 5.65 5.85
N VAL A 252 -28.06 5.64 6.14
CA VAL A 252 -27.40 6.71 6.88
C VAL A 252 -27.11 7.94 6.01
N SER A 253 -26.95 9.11 6.67
CA SER A 253 -26.55 10.33 5.99
C SER A 253 -25.12 10.23 5.39
N ALA A 254 -24.82 11.05 4.39
CA ALA A 254 -23.48 11.14 3.80
C ALA A 254 -22.41 11.50 4.84
N ILE A 255 -22.73 12.35 5.84
CA ILE A 255 -21.80 12.72 6.92
C ILE A 255 -21.52 11.51 7.82
N THR A 256 -22.56 10.75 8.19
CA THR A 256 -22.40 9.52 8.99
C THR A 256 -21.56 8.50 8.23
N ALA A 257 -21.87 8.24 6.95
CA ALA A 257 -21.11 7.32 6.11
C ALA A 257 -19.63 7.74 5.98
N ALA A 258 -19.36 9.04 5.80
CA ALA A 258 -18.00 9.56 5.74
C ALA A 258 -17.22 9.39 7.06
N SER A 259 -17.91 9.53 8.20
CA SER A 259 -17.31 9.27 9.52
C SER A 259 -16.98 7.79 9.70
N MET A 260 -17.86 6.89 9.22
CA MET A 260 -17.59 5.43 9.20
C MET A 260 -16.38 5.08 8.34
N VAL A 261 -16.25 5.67 7.14
CA VAL A 261 -15.05 5.54 6.27
C VAL A 261 -13.80 6.02 7.00
N GLY A 262 -13.87 7.14 7.71
CA GLY A 262 -12.78 7.65 8.54
C GLY A 262 -12.34 6.64 9.61
N ILE A 263 -13.29 6.05 10.34
CA ILE A 263 -13.01 5.04 11.38
C ILE A 263 -12.42 3.78 10.76
N ALA A 264 -12.97 3.30 9.65
CA ALA A 264 -12.47 2.13 8.95
C ALA A 264 -11.02 2.33 8.45
N SER A 265 -10.65 3.57 8.07
CA SER A 265 -9.29 3.89 7.67
C SER A 265 -8.27 3.76 8.81
N ILE A 266 -8.69 3.94 10.08
CA ILE A 266 -7.86 3.61 11.25
C ILE A 266 -7.56 2.10 11.26
N GLY A 267 -8.55 1.25 10.92
CA GLY A 267 -8.37 -0.18 10.76
C GLY A 267 -7.28 -0.51 9.75
N ASN A 268 -7.29 0.15 8.58
CA ASN A 268 -6.24 0.01 7.57
C ASN A 268 -4.85 0.37 8.13
N ALA A 269 -4.74 1.50 8.83
CA ALA A 269 -3.47 1.93 9.43
C ALA A 269 -2.98 0.96 10.52
N PHE A 270 -3.86 0.60 11.44
CA PHE A 270 -3.58 -0.32 12.54
C PHE A 270 -3.21 -1.72 12.04
N GLY A 271 -3.93 -2.22 11.03
CA GLY A 271 -3.71 -3.54 10.46
C GLY A 271 -2.30 -3.74 9.90
N ARG A 272 -1.65 -2.69 9.40
CA ARG A 272 -0.27 -2.74 8.92
C ARG A 272 0.73 -3.10 10.02
N VAL A 273 0.51 -2.61 11.23
CA VAL A 273 1.36 -2.90 12.39
C VAL A 273 0.92 -4.22 13.05
N PHE A 274 -0.37 -4.38 13.29
CA PHE A 274 -0.94 -5.53 13.98
C PHE A 274 -0.63 -6.85 13.27
N TRP A 275 -0.97 -6.97 11.99
CA TRP A 275 -0.75 -8.22 11.24
C TRP A 275 0.73 -8.48 10.97
N ALA A 276 1.56 -7.44 10.82
CA ALA A 276 3.00 -7.62 10.76
C ALA A 276 3.54 -8.26 12.06
N TRP A 277 3.11 -7.74 13.22
CA TRP A 277 3.45 -8.31 14.52
C TRP A 277 2.91 -9.74 14.70
N VAL A 278 1.62 -9.97 14.40
CA VAL A 278 1.03 -11.32 14.48
C VAL A 278 1.79 -12.30 13.58
N SER A 279 2.22 -11.86 12.40
CA SER A 279 2.95 -12.71 11.46
C SER A 279 4.34 -13.14 11.95
N ASP A 280 4.92 -12.41 12.90
CA ASP A 280 6.14 -12.83 13.60
C ASP A 280 5.86 -13.95 14.63
N LEU A 281 4.62 -14.00 15.17
CA LEU A 281 4.21 -15.02 16.15
C LEU A 281 3.76 -16.34 15.51
N ILE A 282 2.97 -16.28 14.42
CA ILE A 282 2.28 -17.45 13.85
C ILE A 282 2.75 -17.87 12.46
N THR A 283 3.68 -17.20 11.84
CA THR A 283 4.20 -17.30 10.47
C THR A 283 3.44 -16.46 9.44
N ARG A 284 4.16 -16.00 8.39
CA ARG A 284 3.60 -15.19 7.30
C ARG A 284 2.46 -15.90 6.57
N ARG A 285 2.63 -17.19 6.30
CA ARG A 285 1.63 -18.02 5.60
C ARG A 285 0.34 -18.12 6.38
N THR A 286 0.43 -18.48 7.66
CA THR A 286 -0.73 -18.59 8.55
C THR A 286 -1.46 -17.25 8.71
N THR A 287 -0.71 -16.15 8.76
CA THR A 287 -1.29 -14.79 8.84
C THR A 287 -2.15 -14.47 7.62
N PHE A 288 -1.64 -14.70 6.39
CA PHE A 288 -2.45 -14.50 5.18
C PHE A 288 -3.67 -15.43 5.14
N PHE A 289 -3.52 -16.68 5.55
CA PHE A 289 -4.64 -17.60 5.65
C PHE A 289 -5.74 -17.08 6.59
N VAL A 290 -5.36 -16.65 7.81
CA VAL A 290 -6.29 -16.09 8.79
C VAL A 290 -6.96 -14.82 8.26
N MET A 291 -6.21 -13.91 7.63
CA MET A 291 -6.77 -12.72 7.02
C MET A 291 -7.80 -13.04 5.92
N PHE A 292 -7.54 -14.04 5.07
CA PHE A 292 -8.48 -14.42 4.02
C PHE A 292 -9.73 -15.09 4.61
N VAL A 293 -9.59 -16.00 5.58
CA VAL A 293 -10.73 -16.62 6.26
C VAL A 293 -11.59 -15.58 6.97
N ALA A 294 -10.96 -14.64 7.68
CA ALA A 294 -11.68 -13.53 8.30
C ALA A 294 -12.46 -12.72 7.26
N GLN A 295 -11.86 -12.41 6.12
CA GLN A 295 -12.51 -11.66 5.04
C GLN A 295 -13.67 -12.45 4.41
N VAL A 296 -13.57 -13.77 4.26
CA VAL A 296 -14.71 -14.60 3.81
C VAL A 296 -15.93 -14.35 4.69
N LEU A 297 -15.75 -14.49 6.01
CA LEU A 297 -16.84 -14.33 6.98
C LEU A 297 -17.40 -12.90 6.98
N LEU A 298 -16.50 -11.90 6.95
CA LEU A 298 -16.90 -10.51 7.01
C LEU A 298 -17.65 -10.06 5.73
N PHE A 299 -17.18 -10.45 4.54
CA PHE A 299 -17.86 -10.11 3.28
C PHE A 299 -19.18 -10.87 3.11
N TRP A 300 -19.28 -12.09 3.64
CA TRP A 300 -20.54 -12.83 3.66
C TRP A 300 -21.56 -12.18 4.59
N LEU A 301 -21.12 -11.73 5.77
CA LEU A 301 -21.98 -11.11 6.77
C LEU A 301 -22.39 -9.68 6.42
N LEU A 302 -21.53 -8.92 5.74
CA LEU A 302 -21.67 -7.49 5.53
C LEU A 302 -23.04 -7.06 4.95
N PRO A 303 -23.63 -7.77 3.95
CA PRO A 303 -24.94 -7.41 3.42
C PRO A 303 -26.11 -7.57 4.40
N THR A 304 -25.94 -8.35 5.47
CA THR A 304 -27.01 -8.63 6.47
C THR A 304 -26.95 -7.70 7.68
N VAL A 305 -25.90 -6.88 7.77
CA VAL A 305 -25.69 -5.96 8.91
C VAL A 305 -26.60 -4.74 8.77
N VAL A 306 -27.40 -4.49 9.77
CA VAL A 306 -28.33 -3.33 9.84
C VAL A 306 -27.92 -2.30 10.88
N ALA A 307 -27.03 -2.63 11.81
CA ALA A 307 -26.59 -1.72 12.86
C ALA A 307 -25.33 -0.95 12.42
N VAL A 308 -25.36 0.38 12.55
CA VAL A 308 -24.25 1.29 12.18
C VAL A 308 -22.95 0.91 12.90
N SER A 309 -23.02 0.64 14.20
CA SER A 309 -21.84 0.25 14.99
C SER A 309 -21.22 -1.07 14.52
N VAL A 310 -22.04 -2.08 14.24
CA VAL A 310 -21.58 -3.38 13.76
C VAL A 310 -20.97 -3.25 12.36
N MET A 311 -21.63 -2.52 11.45
CA MET A 311 -21.09 -2.24 10.10
C MET A 311 -19.73 -1.54 10.16
N THR A 312 -19.60 -0.54 11.05
CA THR A 312 -18.33 0.19 11.23
C THR A 312 -17.22 -0.76 11.72
N ILE A 313 -17.52 -1.66 12.66
CA ILE A 313 -16.56 -2.65 13.15
C ILE A 313 -16.19 -3.64 12.02
N VAL A 314 -17.16 -4.13 11.27
CA VAL A 314 -16.92 -5.04 10.14
C VAL A 314 -16.01 -4.37 9.10
N ALA A 315 -16.31 -3.14 8.70
CA ALA A 315 -15.49 -2.38 7.77
C ALA A 315 -14.08 -2.12 8.33
N PHE A 316 -13.96 -1.75 9.62
CA PHE A 316 -12.68 -1.60 10.30
C PHE A 316 -11.83 -2.88 10.20
N VAL A 317 -12.41 -4.05 10.46
CA VAL A 317 -11.67 -5.33 10.42
C VAL A 317 -11.34 -5.73 8.98
N VAL A 318 -12.21 -5.49 8.00
CA VAL A 318 -11.92 -5.71 6.58
C VAL A 318 -10.72 -4.86 6.15
N LEU A 319 -10.72 -3.56 6.48
CA LEU A 319 -9.60 -2.68 6.14
C LEU A 319 -8.34 -2.97 6.97
N MET A 320 -8.49 -3.49 8.18
CA MET A 320 -7.37 -4.01 8.98
C MET A 320 -6.69 -5.19 8.27
N CYS A 321 -7.44 -6.12 7.68
CA CYS A 321 -6.89 -7.21 6.87
C CYS A 321 -6.25 -6.70 5.58
N TYR A 322 -6.86 -5.72 4.92
CA TYR A 322 -6.29 -5.04 3.75
C TYR A 322 -4.93 -4.41 4.07
N GLY A 323 -4.85 -3.61 5.12
CA GLY A 323 -3.61 -3.00 5.58
C GLY A 323 -2.57 -4.04 5.97
N GLY A 324 -3.01 -5.15 6.57
CA GLY A 324 -2.16 -6.26 6.99
C GLY A 324 -1.34 -6.88 5.87
N GLY A 325 -1.89 -6.96 4.66
CA GLY A 325 -1.15 -7.43 3.48
C GLY A 325 0.09 -6.56 3.20
N PHE A 326 -0.05 -5.24 3.28
CA PHE A 326 1.07 -4.31 3.08
C PHE A 326 2.09 -4.33 4.22
N GLY A 327 1.64 -4.56 5.46
CA GLY A 327 2.53 -4.67 6.63
C GLY A 327 3.34 -5.96 6.63
N THR A 328 2.73 -7.07 6.22
CA THR A 328 3.32 -8.42 6.30
C THR A 328 4.17 -8.77 5.08
N MET A 329 3.79 -8.32 3.87
CA MET A 329 4.42 -8.74 2.61
C MET A 329 5.91 -8.39 2.49
N PRO A 330 6.42 -7.22 2.92
CA PRO A 330 7.86 -6.93 2.86
C PRO A 330 8.70 -7.92 3.65
N ALA A 331 8.23 -8.30 4.85
CA ALA A 331 8.90 -9.31 5.67
C ALA A 331 8.80 -10.70 5.04
N PHE A 332 7.66 -11.04 4.44
CA PHE A 332 7.47 -12.29 3.73
C PHE A 332 8.44 -12.41 2.54
N ALA A 333 8.57 -11.34 1.74
CA ALA A 333 9.53 -11.29 0.65
C ALA A 333 10.99 -11.43 1.16
N ALA A 334 11.34 -10.75 2.27
CA ALA A 334 12.65 -10.87 2.88
C ALA A 334 12.96 -12.28 3.40
N ASP A 335 11.97 -12.96 4.00
CA ASP A 335 12.10 -14.33 4.50
C ASP A 335 12.34 -15.36 3.36
N TYR A 336 11.88 -15.05 2.13
CA TYR A 336 11.96 -15.93 0.98
C TYR A 336 13.15 -15.64 0.07
N PHE A 337 13.47 -14.36 -0.12
CA PHE A 337 14.45 -13.91 -1.11
C PHE A 337 15.68 -13.23 -0.51
N GLY A 338 15.76 -13.15 0.82
CA GLY A 338 16.82 -12.42 1.51
C GLY A 338 16.55 -10.92 1.64
N SER A 339 17.28 -10.28 2.57
CA SER A 339 17.04 -8.87 2.92
C SER A 339 17.80 -7.87 2.07
N LYS A 340 18.87 -8.29 1.37
CA LYS A 340 19.76 -7.41 0.60
C LYS A 340 19.04 -6.69 -0.53
N ASN A 341 18.25 -7.42 -1.30
CA ASN A 341 17.56 -6.93 -2.50
C ASN A 341 16.02 -6.87 -2.31
N VAL A 342 15.53 -6.90 -1.08
CA VAL A 342 14.09 -6.92 -0.82
C VAL A 342 13.38 -5.68 -1.38
N GLY A 343 14.04 -4.52 -1.41
CA GLY A 343 13.48 -3.28 -1.94
C GLY A 343 13.00 -3.40 -3.39
N PRO A 344 13.86 -3.74 -4.36
CA PRO A 344 13.44 -3.97 -5.75
C PRO A 344 12.45 -5.13 -5.91
N ILE A 345 12.63 -6.22 -5.15
CA ILE A 345 11.77 -7.41 -5.23
C ILE A 345 10.34 -7.08 -4.77
N TYR A 346 10.21 -6.44 -3.60
CA TYR A 346 8.92 -6.01 -3.07
C TYR A 346 8.35 -4.82 -3.86
N GLY A 347 9.19 -3.89 -4.28
CA GLY A 347 8.76 -2.75 -5.10
C GLY A 347 8.03 -3.18 -6.37
N LEU A 348 8.52 -4.23 -7.05
CA LEU A 348 7.81 -4.80 -8.20
C LEU A 348 6.54 -5.56 -7.78
N MET A 349 6.50 -6.16 -6.58
CA MET A 349 5.27 -6.78 -6.06
C MET A 349 4.14 -5.76 -5.84
N LEU A 350 4.44 -4.48 -5.61
CA LEU A 350 3.41 -3.43 -5.47
C LEU A 350 2.59 -3.21 -6.75
N THR A 351 3.04 -3.70 -7.90
CA THR A 351 2.20 -3.73 -9.11
C THR A 351 0.94 -4.58 -8.92
N ALA A 352 0.94 -5.53 -7.98
CA ALA A 352 -0.26 -6.28 -7.56
C ALA A 352 -1.37 -5.36 -7.04
N TRP A 353 -1.00 -4.31 -6.31
CA TRP A 353 -1.94 -3.29 -5.85
C TRP A 353 -2.59 -2.54 -7.03
N GLY A 354 -1.77 -2.10 -7.99
CA GLY A 354 -2.28 -1.48 -9.22
C GLY A 354 -3.24 -2.40 -9.98
N CYS A 355 -2.84 -3.65 -10.23
CA CYS A 355 -3.68 -4.62 -10.94
C CYS A 355 -4.98 -4.94 -10.18
N ALA A 356 -4.92 -5.09 -8.85
CA ALA A 356 -6.11 -5.33 -8.03
C ALA A 356 -7.09 -4.15 -8.09
N SER A 357 -6.58 -2.91 -8.13
CA SER A 357 -7.40 -1.71 -8.27
C SER A 357 -8.07 -1.59 -9.64
N ALA A 358 -7.50 -2.22 -10.66
CA ALA A 358 -8.14 -2.29 -11.98
C ALA A 358 -9.32 -3.27 -12.02
N VAL A 359 -9.27 -4.33 -11.22
CA VAL A 359 -10.30 -5.38 -11.24
C VAL A 359 -11.37 -5.16 -10.17
N GLY A 360 -10.96 -4.97 -8.90
CA GLY A 360 -11.88 -4.97 -7.76
C GLY A 360 -12.93 -3.85 -7.79
N PRO A 361 -12.51 -2.57 -7.84
CA PRO A 361 -13.42 -1.44 -7.90
C PRO A 361 -14.39 -1.47 -9.08
N LEU A 362 -13.90 -1.86 -10.27
CA LEU A 362 -14.75 -1.94 -11.46
C LEU A 362 -15.75 -3.10 -11.36
N LEU A 363 -15.35 -4.24 -10.79
CA LEU A 363 -16.26 -5.37 -10.58
C LEU A 363 -17.43 -4.97 -9.68
N ILE A 364 -17.15 -4.38 -8.51
CA ILE A 364 -18.20 -4.00 -7.57
C ILE A 364 -19.08 -2.86 -8.13
N ALA A 365 -18.50 -1.90 -8.85
CA ALA A 365 -19.23 -0.82 -9.48
C ALA A 365 -20.16 -1.32 -10.60
N TYR A 366 -19.66 -2.20 -11.46
CA TYR A 366 -20.41 -2.81 -12.54
C TYR A 366 -21.57 -3.66 -12.00
N MET A 367 -21.31 -4.52 -11.02
CA MET A 367 -22.35 -5.34 -10.40
C MET A 367 -23.42 -4.46 -9.74
N ARG A 368 -23.02 -3.41 -9.03
CA ARG A 368 -23.99 -2.46 -8.45
C ARG A 368 -24.84 -1.78 -9.52
N GLN A 369 -24.22 -1.36 -10.61
CA GLN A 369 -24.90 -0.68 -11.73
C GLN A 369 -25.91 -1.58 -12.44
N THR A 370 -25.58 -2.87 -12.64
CA THR A 370 -26.41 -3.82 -13.39
C THR A 370 -27.47 -4.50 -12.54
N THR A 371 -27.18 -4.81 -11.27
CA THR A 371 -28.12 -5.52 -10.38
C THR A 371 -28.93 -4.61 -9.46
N GLY A 372 -28.55 -3.32 -9.36
CA GLY A 372 -29.19 -2.38 -8.44
C GLY A 372 -28.80 -2.60 -6.96
N SER A 373 -27.89 -3.53 -6.63
CA SER A 373 -27.54 -3.88 -5.25
C SER A 373 -26.06 -4.25 -5.10
N TYR A 374 -25.52 -4.02 -3.90
CA TYR A 374 -24.17 -4.47 -3.54
C TYR A 374 -24.10 -5.92 -3.08
N HIS A 375 -25.22 -6.56 -2.69
CA HIS A 375 -25.26 -7.89 -2.06
C HIS A 375 -24.51 -8.94 -2.89
N GLY A 376 -24.83 -9.06 -4.19
CA GLY A 376 -24.17 -10.02 -5.08
C GLY A 376 -22.66 -9.79 -5.20
N ALA A 377 -22.23 -8.52 -5.30
CA ALA A 377 -20.82 -8.17 -5.41
C ALA A 377 -20.04 -8.57 -4.15
N LEU A 378 -20.60 -8.32 -2.96
CA LEU A 378 -19.97 -8.69 -1.69
C LEU A 378 -19.83 -10.20 -1.53
N HIS A 379 -20.84 -10.98 -1.93
CA HIS A 379 -20.77 -12.44 -1.95
C HIS A 379 -19.75 -12.98 -2.95
N VAL A 380 -19.60 -12.36 -4.13
CA VAL A 380 -18.55 -12.73 -5.08
C VAL A 380 -17.16 -12.49 -4.47
N ILE A 381 -16.95 -11.36 -3.79
CA ILE A 381 -15.69 -11.09 -3.09
C ILE A 381 -15.44 -12.15 -2.01
N ALA A 382 -16.46 -12.53 -1.22
CA ALA A 382 -16.36 -13.61 -0.23
C ALA A 382 -15.92 -14.93 -0.87
N GLY A 383 -16.50 -15.30 -2.02
CA GLY A 383 -16.12 -16.49 -2.79
C GLY A 383 -14.67 -16.45 -3.28
N VAL A 384 -14.23 -15.30 -3.80
CA VAL A 384 -12.83 -15.11 -4.19
C VAL A 384 -11.90 -15.25 -2.97
N MET A 385 -12.26 -14.70 -1.80
CA MET A 385 -11.46 -14.84 -0.57
C MET A 385 -11.40 -16.29 -0.09
N ALA A 386 -12.46 -17.08 -0.23
CA ALA A 386 -12.47 -18.50 0.11
C ALA A 386 -11.45 -19.28 -0.72
N ILE A 387 -11.40 -19.05 -2.02
CA ILE A 387 -10.38 -19.64 -2.91
C ILE A 387 -8.99 -19.12 -2.54
N SER A 388 -8.87 -17.82 -2.25
CA SER A 388 -7.60 -17.17 -1.89
C SER A 388 -6.99 -17.75 -0.61
N ALA A 389 -7.80 -18.23 0.33
CA ALA A 389 -7.33 -18.84 1.56
C ALA A 389 -6.49 -20.12 1.33
N LEU A 390 -6.65 -20.77 0.18
CA LEU A 390 -5.85 -21.93 -0.18
C LEU A 390 -4.42 -21.57 -0.62
N VAL A 391 -4.23 -20.39 -1.20
CA VAL A 391 -2.93 -19.98 -1.80
C VAL A 391 -1.81 -19.96 -0.76
N PRO A 392 -1.95 -19.37 0.45
CA PRO A 392 -0.88 -19.36 1.46
C PRO A 392 -0.42 -20.76 1.86
N LEU A 393 -1.33 -21.75 1.83
CA LEU A 393 -1.03 -23.12 2.23
C LEU A 393 -0.10 -23.82 1.23
N LEU A 394 -0.15 -23.43 -0.04
CA LEU A 394 0.63 -24.01 -1.12
C LEU A 394 2.03 -23.40 -1.22
N VAL A 395 2.24 -22.17 -0.74
CA VAL A 395 3.50 -21.45 -0.91
C VAL A 395 4.58 -22.02 0.00
N SER A 396 5.65 -22.60 -0.57
CA SER A 396 6.84 -23.06 0.15
C SER A 396 8.05 -22.17 -0.15
N ARG A 397 9.07 -22.19 0.73
CA ARG A 397 10.31 -21.44 0.48
C ARG A 397 11.00 -21.92 -0.80
N PRO A 398 11.68 -21.03 -1.57
CA PRO A 398 12.49 -21.46 -2.69
C PRO A 398 13.54 -22.46 -2.19
N GLY A 399 13.60 -23.64 -2.80
CA GLY A 399 14.60 -24.65 -2.46
C GLY A 399 16.00 -24.17 -2.86
N GLY A 400 17.01 -24.38 -2.00
CA GLY A 400 18.42 -24.02 -2.25
C GLY A 400 19.11 -24.73 -3.42
N GLY A 401 18.36 -25.46 -4.24
CA GLY A 401 18.92 -26.36 -5.26
C GLY A 401 19.59 -25.73 -6.48
N ILE A 402 19.44 -24.43 -6.71
CA ILE A 402 20.03 -23.79 -7.92
C ILE A 402 21.37 -23.10 -7.61
N VAL A 403 21.61 -22.72 -6.36
CA VAL A 403 22.82 -21.96 -5.97
C VAL A 403 23.94 -22.89 -5.50
N ASP A 404 23.61 -24.03 -4.89
CA ASP A 404 24.64 -25.01 -4.45
C ASP A 404 25.31 -25.76 -5.60
N ALA A 405 24.62 -25.96 -6.74
CA ALA A 405 25.20 -26.61 -7.90
C ALA A 405 26.34 -25.81 -8.56
N ARG A 406 26.40 -24.48 -8.38
CA ARG A 406 27.49 -23.64 -8.90
C ARG A 406 28.65 -23.44 -7.91
N ARG A 407 28.42 -23.60 -6.59
CA ARG A 407 29.50 -23.54 -5.59
C ARG A 407 30.25 -24.85 -5.42
N GLY A 408 29.68 -25.98 -5.80
CA GLY A 408 30.33 -27.28 -5.76
C GLY A 408 31.41 -27.52 -6.84
N GLN A 409 31.50 -26.64 -7.86
CA GLN A 409 32.47 -26.79 -8.95
C GLN A 409 33.75 -25.95 -8.83
N THR A 410 33.87 -25.13 -7.78
CA THR A 410 35.11 -24.38 -7.48
C THR A 410 35.62 -24.74 -6.09
N GLY A 411 35.88 -26.03 -5.87
CA GLY A 411 36.65 -26.47 -4.71
C GLY A 411 38.16 -26.25 -4.99
N PRO A 412 38.93 -25.66 -4.05
CA PRO A 412 40.34 -25.50 -4.23
C PRO A 412 40.99 -26.89 -4.28
N SER A 413 41.79 -27.14 -5.33
CA SER A 413 42.66 -28.30 -5.43
C SER A 413 43.56 -28.39 -4.18
N ARG A 414 43.39 -29.43 -3.38
CA ARG A 414 44.32 -29.79 -2.31
C ARG A 414 45.68 -30.07 -2.91
N THR A 415 46.59 -29.13 -2.89
CA THR A 415 48.05 -29.41 -3.00
C THR A 415 48.46 -30.02 -1.68
N GLN A 416 48.77 -31.31 -1.70
CA GLN A 416 49.43 -32.01 -0.61
C GLN A 416 50.85 -31.41 -0.39
N PRO A 417 51.27 -31.13 0.83
CA PRO A 417 52.66 -30.81 1.10
C PRO A 417 53.48 -32.11 0.98
N ARG A 418 54.48 -32.10 0.11
CA ARG A 418 55.57 -33.12 0.09
C ARG A 418 56.32 -33.09 1.41
N SER A 419 56.32 -34.21 2.09
CA SER A 419 57.23 -34.52 3.19
C SER A 419 58.69 -34.52 2.67
N LEU A 420 59.50 -33.56 3.12
CA LEU A 420 60.92 -33.62 3.02
C LEU A 420 61.45 -34.48 4.21
N GLY A 421 61.96 -35.64 3.85
CA GLY A 421 62.61 -36.53 4.79
C GLY A 421 63.92 -35.98 5.30
N SER A 422 64.17 -36.30 6.56
CA SER A 422 65.45 -36.15 7.28
C SER A 422 66.55 -36.96 6.62
N ARG A 423 67.70 -36.34 6.40
CA ARG A 423 68.99 -37.02 6.48
C ARG A 423 70.09 -36.06 6.92
N ALA A 424 70.80 -36.52 7.96
CA ALA A 424 72.12 -36.19 8.52
C ALA A 424 72.19 -34.82 9.26
#